data_5db4856a96c9e0f74ce82c5737052d0f
#
_entry.id   5db4856a96c9e0f74ce82c5737052d0f
#
_cell.length_a   1.000
_cell.length_b   1.000
_cell.length_c   1.000
_cell.angle_alpha   90.00
_cell.angle_beta   90.00
_cell.angle_gamma   90.00
#
_symmetry.space_group_name_H-M   'P 1'
#
loop_
_entity.id
_entity.type
_entity.pdbx_description
1 polymer ?
#
loop_
_entity_poly.entity_id
_entity_poly.type
_entity_poly.pdbx_seq_one_letter_code
_entity_poly.pdbx_strand_id
1 'polypeptide(L)'
;MNKTVYIFGLVLLLSLGLLGSNSYAAGTSGRSGFMMLNSSDLIGASVRDYAGEFAGIVNEVMIDSGGHAFAIVNHGDYGLYGEEGANTPVPFEALRISQTKSGEEKVVFKMDAERLDFGPYLDPTMPINRQREADIYLHYGIEPYWVGSRTAEKGELKEFNSLNLVSAAVENSCGKVIGIVNEVMVDPDGHAFAVINHGDYDIFGENGVNTPVPFQELRISKTKDGQDIVFLKTDTEHLDFAPYLGYPLKTNSRQYEASIYEFYGIQPYWTQGSGLSK
;
A
#
# COMPACT_ATOMS: atom_id res chain seq x y z
N MET A 1 -22.48 55.71 -37.13
CA MET A 1 -22.56 54.76 -36.00
C MET A 1 -22.77 53.36 -36.54
N ASN A 2 -21.70 52.65 -36.82
CA ASN A 2 -21.76 51.26 -37.34
C ASN A 2 -21.40 50.31 -36.22
N LYS A 3 -22.34 49.44 -35.84
CA LYS A 3 -22.13 48.35 -34.91
C LYS A 3 -21.72 47.12 -35.68
N THR A 4 -20.46 46.69 -35.56
CA THR A 4 -19.96 45.44 -36.11
C THR A 4 -20.21 44.33 -35.09
N VAL A 5 -21.04 43.35 -35.50
CA VAL A 5 -21.34 42.17 -34.72
C VAL A 5 -20.34 41.10 -35.13
N TYR A 6 -19.51 40.63 -34.19
CA TYR A 6 -18.64 39.45 -34.38
C TYR A 6 -19.40 38.19 -33.99
N ILE A 7 -19.64 37.34 -34.97
CA ILE A 7 -20.17 35.98 -34.78
C ILE A 7 -18.97 35.08 -34.56
N PHE A 8 -18.81 34.53 -33.35
CA PHE A 8 -17.87 33.49 -33.06
C PHE A 8 -18.48 32.14 -33.48
N GLY A 9 -17.94 31.56 -34.55
CA GLY A 9 -18.26 30.22 -34.97
C GLY A 9 -17.61 29.19 -34.07
N LEU A 10 -18.43 28.42 -33.38
CA LEU A 10 -18.00 27.23 -32.60
C LEU A 10 -17.77 26.09 -33.57
N VAL A 11 -16.50 25.75 -33.83
CA VAL A 11 -16.12 24.51 -34.58
C VAL A 11 -16.08 23.35 -33.61
N LEU A 12 -17.10 22.51 -33.64
CA LEU A 12 -17.17 21.27 -32.89
C LEU A 12 -16.41 20.19 -33.69
N LEU A 13 -15.16 19.93 -33.33
CA LEU A 13 -14.39 18.78 -33.85
C LEU A 13 -14.82 17.51 -33.07
N LEU A 14 -15.70 16.75 -33.68
CA LEU A 14 -15.99 15.35 -33.30
C LEU A 14 -14.80 14.47 -33.72
N SER A 15 -13.86 14.24 -32.82
CA SER A 15 -12.90 13.15 -32.96
C SER A 15 -13.56 11.86 -32.48
N LEU A 16 -14.05 11.03 -33.40
CA LEU A 16 -14.34 9.62 -33.11
C LEU A 16 -13.01 8.89 -32.84
N GLY A 17 -12.60 8.89 -31.58
CA GLY A 17 -11.58 7.98 -31.09
C GLY A 17 -12.23 6.60 -30.95
N LEU A 18 -11.76 5.65 -31.73
CA LEU A 18 -12.00 4.21 -31.51
C LEU A 18 -11.43 3.85 -30.15
N LEU A 19 -12.28 3.83 -29.13
CA LEU A 19 -11.99 3.21 -27.86
C LEU A 19 -11.93 1.70 -28.10
N GLY A 20 -10.71 1.20 -28.31
CA GLY A 20 -10.43 -0.21 -28.14
C GLY A 20 -10.78 -0.61 -26.72
N SER A 21 -11.89 -1.31 -26.53
CA SER A 21 -12.26 -1.93 -25.29
C SER A 21 -11.24 -3.04 -24.99
N ASN A 22 -10.18 -2.71 -24.27
CA ASN A 22 -9.35 -3.71 -23.62
C ASN A 22 -10.21 -4.36 -22.54
N SER A 23 -10.80 -5.49 -22.89
CA SER A 23 -11.44 -6.38 -21.92
C SER A 23 -10.34 -6.96 -21.05
N TYR A 24 -10.06 -6.33 -19.92
CA TYR A 24 -9.29 -6.97 -18.87
C TYR A 24 -10.11 -8.17 -18.37
N ALA A 25 -9.62 -9.37 -18.67
CA ALA A 25 -10.18 -10.58 -18.10
C ALA A 25 -9.99 -10.52 -16.59
N ALA A 26 -11.03 -10.08 -15.89
CA ALA A 26 -11.09 -10.16 -14.44
C ALA A 26 -11.08 -11.64 -14.05
N GLY A 27 -9.98 -12.09 -13.49
CA GLY A 27 -9.95 -13.35 -12.75
C GLY A 27 -11.04 -13.26 -11.66
N THR A 28 -12.12 -14.00 -11.86
CA THR A 28 -13.26 -14.04 -10.95
C THR A 28 -12.91 -14.80 -9.69
N SER A 29 -12.23 -14.15 -8.74
CA SER A 29 -12.40 -14.48 -7.34
C SER A 29 -13.44 -13.50 -6.79
N GLY A 30 -14.57 -14.01 -6.29
CA GLY A 30 -15.64 -13.19 -5.72
C GLY A 30 -15.16 -12.45 -4.46
N ARG A 31 -14.50 -11.33 -4.65
CA ARG A 31 -14.07 -10.40 -3.61
C ARG A 31 -15.09 -9.28 -3.53
N SER A 32 -15.70 -9.15 -2.36
CA SER A 32 -16.35 -7.91 -1.95
C SER A 32 -15.37 -6.75 -2.16
N GLY A 33 -15.78 -5.72 -2.87
CA GLY A 33 -15.11 -4.50 -3.29
C GLY A 33 -13.64 -4.32 -2.88
N PHE A 34 -12.78 -4.07 -3.83
CA PHE A 34 -11.41 -3.58 -3.62
C PHE A 34 -11.45 -2.36 -2.69
N MET A 35 -10.65 -2.36 -1.63
CA MET A 35 -10.57 -1.29 -0.65
C MET A 35 -9.11 -1.08 -0.23
N MET A 36 -8.60 0.13 -0.39
CA MET A 36 -7.35 0.52 0.25
C MET A 36 -7.62 0.82 1.72
N LEU A 37 -6.83 0.27 2.59
CA LEU A 37 -6.99 0.32 4.04
C LEU A 37 -5.91 1.22 4.64
N ASN A 38 -6.29 2.09 5.56
CA ASN A 38 -5.30 2.78 6.36
C ASN A 38 -4.63 1.78 7.31
N SER A 39 -3.31 1.70 7.28
CA SER A 39 -2.56 0.74 8.11
C SER A 39 -2.76 0.97 9.61
N SER A 40 -3.00 2.21 10.04
CA SER A 40 -3.28 2.54 11.43
C SER A 40 -4.61 1.98 11.93
N ASP A 41 -5.60 1.83 11.06
CA ASP A 41 -6.92 1.29 11.43
C ASP A 41 -6.88 -0.23 11.65
N LEU A 42 -5.84 -0.88 11.10
CA LEU A 42 -5.61 -2.32 11.31
C LEU A 42 -4.96 -2.63 12.65
N ILE A 43 -4.23 -1.69 13.24
CA ILE A 43 -3.52 -1.90 14.50
C ILE A 43 -4.54 -1.99 15.64
N GLY A 44 -4.42 -3.05 16.44
CA GLY A 44 -5.39 -3.39 17.48
C GLY A 44 -6.57 -4.23 16.98
N ALA A 45 -6.71 -4.44 15.66
CA ALA A 45 -7.78 -5.28 15.12
C ALA A 45 -7.62 -6.74 15.56
N SER A 46 -8.73 -7.35 15.96
CA SER A 46 -8.76 -8.77 16.28
C SER A 46 -8.63 -9.62 15.03
N VAL A 47 -7.69 -10.55 15.05
CA VAL A 47 -7.51 -11.57 14.01
C VAL A 47 -8.27 -12.81 14.41
N ARG A 48 -9.10 -13.31 13.49
CA ARG A 48 -9.79 -14.61 13.64
C ARG A 48 -9.29 -15.56 12.56
N ASP A 49 -9.25 -16.83 12.88
CA ASP A 49 -8.92 -17.86 11.89
C ASP A 49 -10.09 -18.12 10.92
N TYR A 50 -9.89 -19.06 10.00
CA TYR A 50 -10.92 -19.42 9.01
C TYR A 50 -12.19 -20.04 9.65
N ALA A 51 -12.09 -20.63 10.87
CA ALA A 51 -13.20 -21.17 11.63
C ALA A 51 -13.95 -20.08 12.45
N GLY A 52 -13.36 -18.88 12.55
CA GLY A 52 -13.90 -17.77 13.31
C GLY A 52 -13.40 -17.71 14.76
N GLU A 53 -12.50 -18.60 15.15
CA GLU A 53 -11.86 -18.58 16.46
C GLU A 53 -10.85 -17.43 16.56
N PHE A 54 -10.63 -16.94 17.79
CA PHE A 54 -9.66 -15.88 18.01
C PHE A 54 -8.23 -16.39 17.80
N ALA A 55 -7.49 -15.73 16.94
CA ALA A 55 -6.12 -16.10 16.55
C ALA A 55 -5.06 -15.10 17.05
N GLY A 56 -5.46 -13.87 17.39
CA GLY A 56 -4.52 -12.85 17.85
C GLY A 56 -5.01 -11.44 17.60
N ILE A 57 -4.07 -10.49 17.70
CA ILE A 57 -4.31 -9.06 17.47
C ILE A 57 -3.22 -8.53 16.54
N VAL A 58 -3.58 -7.68 15.58
CA VAL A 58 -2.61 -6.96 14.76
C VAL A 58 -1.88 -5.96 15.66
N ASN A 59 -0.59 -6.17 15.90
CA ASN A 59 0.24 -5.33 16.73
C ASN A 59 0.88 -4.19 15.92
N GLU A 60 1.35 -4.51 14.71
CA GLU A 60 2.03 -3.58 13.82
C GLU A 60 1.72 -3.92 12.35
N VAL A 61 1.95 -2.95 11.47
CA VAL A 61 2.03 -3.18 10.02
C VAL A 61 3.43 -2.78 9.57
N MET A 62 4.18 -3.76 9.08
CA MET A 62 5.52 -3.58 8.53
C MET A 62 5.47 -3.58 7.01
N ILE A 63 6.33 -2.80 6.38
CA ILE A 63 6.39 -2.67 4.93
C ILE A 63 7.85 -2.84 4.51
N ASP A 64 8.12 -3.69 3.55
CA ASP A 64 9.45 -3.84 2.98
C ASP A 64 9.78 -2.70 1.99
N SER A 65 11.02 -2.59 1.58
CA SER A 65 11.48 -1.58 0.61
C SER A 65 10.88 -1.76 -0.80
N GLY A 66 10.27 -2.89 -1.09
CA GLY A 66 9.51 -3.17 -2.32
C GLY A 66 8.05 -2.73 -2.25
N GLY A 67 7.59 -2.30 -1.07
CA GLY A 67 6.21 -1.88 -0.83
C GLY A 67 5.27 -3.03 -0.50
N HIS A 68 5.78 -4.17 -0.03
CA HIS A 68 4.95 -5.29 0.42
C HIS A 68 4.76 -5.25 1.92
N ALA A 69 3.52 -5.42 2.36
CA ALA A 69 3.12 -5.29 3.75
C ALA A 69 2.94 -6.64 4.45
N PHE A 70 3.30 -6.66 5.73
CA PHE A 70 3.07 -7.74 6.67
C PHE A 70 2.31 -7.20 7.88
N ALA A 71 1.27 -7.91 8.30
CA ALA A 71 0.68 -7.68 9.60
C ALA A 71 1.48 -8.45 10.64
N ILE A 72 1.95 -7.78 11.67
CA ILE A 72 2.58 -8.43 12.81
C ILE A 72 1.47 -8.80 13.78
N VAL A 73 1.18 -10.08 13.86
CA VAL A 73 0.11 -10.61 14.70
C VAL A 73 0.70 -11.07 16.04
N ASN A 74 0.25 -10.43 17.10
CA ASN A 74 0.52 -10.88 18.46
C ASN A 74 -0.47 -11.97 18.85
N HIS A 75 0.04 -13.14 19.22
CA HIS A 75 -0.77 -14.33 19.48
C HIS A 75 -0.14 -15.22 20.55
N GLY A 76 -0.82 -16.31 20.88
CA GLY A 76 -0.36 -17.36 21.79
C GLY A 76 -0.81 -17.15 23.23
N ASP A 77 -0.60 -18.20 24.01
CA ASP A 77 -0.83 -18.18 25.45
C ASP A 77 0.32 -17.42 26.12
N TYR A 78 0.02 -16.38 26.85
CA TYR A 78 1.00 -15.59 27.60
C TYR A 78 1.88 -16.44 28.52
N GLY A 79 1.43 -17.66 28.89
CA GLY A 79 2.20 -18.60 29.67
C GLY A 79 3.35 -19.31 28.92
N LEU A 80 3.28 -19.43 27.60
CA LEU A 80 4.29 -20.09 26.75
C LEU A 80 5.37 -19.12 26.25
N TYR A 81 4.99 -17.89 25.94
CA TYR A 81 5.84 -16.87 25.35
C TYR A 81 6.13 -15.69 26.30
N GLY A 82 5.72 -15.79 27.55
CA GLY A 82 5.78 -14.70 28.51
C GLY A 82 4.53 -13.82 28.51
N GLU A 83 4.59 -12.69 29.21
CA GLU A 83 3.43 -11.80 29.38
C GLU A 83 3.03 -11.07 28.08
N GLU A 84 3.89 -11.07 27.06
CA GLU A 84 3.71 -10.27 25.82
C GLU A 84 3.23 -11.10 24.63
N GLY A 85 3.13 -12.44 24.74
CA GLY A 85 2.83 -13.32 23.60
C GLY A 85 3.94 -13.34 22.54
N ALA A 86 3.67 -13.92 21.40
CA ALA A 86 4.58 -13.96 20.25
C ALA A 86 4.13 -13.02 19.14
N ASN A 87 5.06 -12.32 18.52
CA ASN A 87 4.84 -11.47 17.37
C ASN A 87 5.26 -12.19 16.07
N THR A 88 4.31 -12.57 15.26
CA THR A 88 4.54 -13.33 14.02
C THR A 88 4.16 -12.50 12.80
N PRO A 89 5.06 -12.32 11.81
CA PRO A 89 4.75 -11.63 10.57
C PRO A 89 3.87 -12.51 9.69
N VAL A 90 2.77 -11.94 9.25
CA VAL A 90 1.79 -12.58 8.37
C VAL A 90 1.65 -11.76 7.10
N PRO A 91 1.99 -12.31 5.91
CA PRO A 91 1.76 -11.60 4.65
C PRO A 91 0.28 -11.27 4.47
N PHE A 92 -0.02 -10.10 3.91
CA PHE A 92 -1.41 -9.69 3.68
C PHE A 92 -2.17 -10.67 2.79
N GLU A 93 -1.49 -11.35 1.89
CA GLU A 93 -2.07 -12.42 1.06
C GLU A 93 -2.60 -13.60 1.89
N ALA A 94 -2.10 -13.84 3.10
CA ALA A 94 -2.63 -14.83 4.03
C ALA A 94 -3.85 -14.31 4.82
N LEU A 95 -4.19 -13.04 4.69
CA LEU A 95 -5.29 -12.39 5.37
C LEU A 95 -6.45 -12.11 4.41
N ARG A 96 -7.65 -12.03 4.97
CA ARG A 96 -8.82 -11.41 4.34
C ARG A 96 -9.27 -10.28 5.23
N ILE A 97 -9.18 -9.08 4.71
CA ILE A 97 -9.59 -7.89 5.44
C ILE A 97 -10.89 -7.37 4.83
N SER A 98 -11.81 -6.97 5.67
CA SER A 98 -13.11 -6.42 5.29
C SER A 98 -13.58 -5.47 6.37
N GLN A 99 -14.41 -4.52 6.00
CA GLN A 99 -15.03 -3.60 6.93
C GLN A 99 -16.42 -4.10 7.34
N THR A 100 -16.72 -3.99 8.61
CA THR A 100 -18.09 -4.22 9.12
C THR A 100 -19.00 -3.06 8.70
N LYS A 101 -20.30 -3.22 8.90
CA LYS A 101 -21.27 -2.12 8.67
C LYS A 101 -21.07 -0.93 9.61
N SER A 102 -20.42 -1.15 10.75
CA SER A 102 -20.05 -0.10 11.72
C SER A 102 -18.73 0.61 11.36
N GLY A 103 -18.04 0.14 10.33
CA GLY A 103 -16.75 0.72 9.91
C GLY A 103 -15.52 0.09 10.58
N GLU A 104 -15.70 -0.90 11.45
CA GLU A 104 -14.60 -1.61 12.10
C GLU A 104 -13.94 -2.59 11.12
N GLU A 105 -12.61 -2.68 11.17
CA GLU A 105 -11.85 -3.64 10.39
C GLU A 105 -12.01 -5.06 10.95
N LYS A 106 -12.34 -5.98 10.05
CA LYS A 106 -12.40 -7.41 10.35
C LYS A 106 -11.27 -8.10 9.63
N VAL A 107 -10.33 -8.65 10.39
CA VAL A 107 -9.18 -9.40 9.88
C VAL A 107 -9.43 -10.88 10.08
N VAL A 108 -9.39 -11.65 9.00
CA VAL A 108 -9.54 -13.10 9.01
C VAL A 108 -8.26 -13.72 8.45
N PHE A 109 -7.59 -14.50 9.26
CA PHE A 109 -6.49 -15.35 8.85
C PHE A 109 -7.05 -16.54 8.06
N LYS A 110 -6.55 -16.77 6.85
CA LYS A 110 -7.10 -17.77 5.92
C LYS A 110 -6.77 -19.22 6.31
N MET A 111 -6.03 -19.42 7.39
CA MET A 111 -5.55 -20.70 7.88
C MET A 111 -6.00 -20.93 9.33
N ASP A 112 -5.61 -22.08 9.89
CA ASP A 112 -5.80 -22.40 11.29
C ASP A 112 -4.92 -21.52 12.18
N ALA A 113 -5.43 -21.12 13.36
CA ALA A 113 -4.70 -20.30 14.33
C ALA A 113 -3.38 -20.96 14.77
N GLU A 114 -3.34 -22.31 14.89
CA GLU A 114 -2.14 -23.06 15.21
C GLU A 114 -0.97 -22.78 14.23
N ARG A 115 -1.27 -22.33 13.01
CA ARG A 115 -0.24 -21.97 12.03
C ARG A 115 0.60 -20.79 12.48
N LEU A 116 0.05 -19.89 13.29
CA LEU A 116 0.81 -18.77 13.87
C LEU A 116 1.82 -19.25 14.89
N ASP A 117 1.49 -20.26 15.71
CA ASP A 117 2.35 -20.78 16.78
C ASP A 117 3.66 -21.37 16.25
N PHE A 118 3.65 -21.87 15.01
CA PHE A 118 4.81 -22.43 14.34
C PHE A 118 5.45 -21.47 13.33
N GLY A 119 4.94 -20.24 13.25
CA GLY A 119 5.43 -19.23 12.32
C GLY A 119 6.81 -18.70 12.71
N PRO A 120 7.56 -18.12 11.76
CA PRO A 120 8.78 -17.41 12.05
C PRO A 120 8.42 -16.14 12.82
N TYR A 121 8.66 -16.11 14.13
CA TYR A 121 8.40 -14.92 14.92
C TYR A 121 9.47 -13.83 14.71
N LEU A 122 9.08 -12.58 14.92
CA LEU A 122 10.00 -11.46 14.83
C LEU A 122 10.92 -11.41 16.06
N ASP A 123 12.20 -11.58 15.82
CA ASP A 123 13.22 -11.22 16.77
C ASP A 123 13.70 -9.81 16.42
N PRO A 124 13.44 -8.80 17.27
CA PRO A 124 13.82 -7.40 16.97
C PRO A 124 15.33 -7.21 16.86
N THR A 125 16.13 -8.18 17.31
CA THR A 125 17.60 -8.15 17.21
C THR A 125 18.12 -8.68 15.87
N MET A 126 17.30 -9.40 15.12
CA MET A 126 17.67 -9.97 13.83
C MET A 126 17.01 -9.22 12.68
N PRO A 127 17.82 -8.58 11.80
CA PRO A 127 17.25 -7.90 10.65
C PRO A 127 16.57 -8.92 9.73
N ILE A 128 15.43 -8.54 9.17
CA ILE A 128 14.82 -9.31 8.11
C ILE A 128 15.65 -9.12 6.85
N ASN A 129 16.08 -10.25 6.31
CA ASN A 129 16.76 -10.31 5.03
C ASN A 129 15.89 -11.11 4.05
N ARG A 130 16.27 -11.10 2.77
CA ARG A 130 15.49 -11.78 1.71
C ARG A 130 15.24 -13.27 1.98
N GLN A 131 16.16 -13.96 2.64
CA GLN A 131 15.99 -15.37 3.00
C GLN A 131 14.90 -15.53 4.07
N ARG A 132 14.97 -14.73 5.13
CA ARG A 132 13.98 -14.76 6.21
C ARG A 132 12.60 -14.36 5.73
N GLU A 133 12.53 -13.38 4.85
CA GLU A 133 11.28 -13.00 4.21
C GLU A 133 10.73 -14.16 3.35
N ALA A 134 11.59 -14.85 2.58
CA ALA A 134 11.18 -16.05 1.85
C ALA A 134 10.62 -17.13 2.77
N ASP A 135 11.26 -17.35 3.92
CA ASP A 135 10.82 -18.35 4.91
C ASP A 135 9.44 -17.96 5.48
N ILE A 136 9.16 -16.66 5.65
CA ILE A 136 7.84 -16.15 6.05
C ILE A 136 6.79 -16.53 5.00
N TYR A 137 7.00 -16.15 3.74
CA TYR A 137 6.05 -16.48 2.67
C TYR A 137 5.80 -17.97 2.53
N LEU A 138 6.87 -18.77 2.49
CA LEU A 138 6.81 -20.22 2.33
C LEU A 138 6.12 -20.91 3.51
N HIS A 139 6.26 -20.37 4.73
CA HIS A 139 5.55 -20.88 5.91
C HIS A 139 4.03 -20.84 5.69
N TYR A 140 3.52 -19.79 5.06
CA TYR A 140 2.10 -19.64 4.73
C TYR A 140 1.70 -20.26 3.38
N GLY A 141 2.62 -20.99 2.71
CA GLY A 141 2.36 -21.60 1.42
C GLY A 141 2.13 -20.59 0.29
N ILE A 142 2.68 -19.38 0.46
CA ILE A 142 2.63 -18.29 -0.52
C ILE A 142 3.99 -18.25 -1.23
N GLU A 143 3.98 -18.12 -2.56
CA GLU A 143 5.20 -17.91 -3.32
C GLU A 143 5.68 -16.47 -3.12
N PRO A 144 6.94 -16.23 -2.74
CA PRO A 144 7.48 -14.88 -2.61
C PRO A 144 7.32 -14.08 -3.91
N TYR A 145 6.87 -12.84 -3.83
CA TYR A 145 6.53 -11.99 -4.97
C TYR A 145 7.68 -11.75 -5.97
N TRP A 146 8.93 -11.90 -5.52
CA TRP A 146 10.12 -11.73 -6.38
C TRP A 146 10.52 -13.00 -7.13
N VAL A 147 9.90 -14.15 -6.85
CA VAL A 147 10.17 -15.40 -7.59
C VAL A 147 9.59 -15.24 -8.99
N GLY A 148 10.43 -15.36 -10.00
CA GLY A 148 10.07 -15.11 -11.40
C GLY A 148 10.25 -13.66 -11.86
N SER A 149 10.52 -12.72 -10.96
CA SER A 149 10.91 -11.36 -11.33
C SER A 149 12.38 -11.29 -11.71
N ARG A 150 12.69 -10.67 -12.87
CA ARG A 150 14.08 -10.42 -13.30
C ARG A 150 14.77 -9.32 -12.50
N THR A 151 14.02 -8.64 -11.64
CA THR A 151 14.48 -7.50 -10.83
C THR A 151 14.62 -7.85 -9.35
N ALA A 152 15.04 -9.08 -9.02
CA ALA A 152 15.45 -9.38 -7.66
C ALA A 152 16.58 -8.42 -7.27
N GLU A 153 16.24 -7.31 -6.65
CA GLU A 153 17.21 -6.34 -6.16
C GLU A 153 18.16 -7.04 -5.19
N LYS A 154 19.43 -7.04 -5.51
CA LYS A 154 20.54 -7.55 -4.66
C LYS A 154 20.82 -6.57 -3.50
N GLY A 155 19.80 -5.90 -2.98
CA GLY A 155 19.91 -4.94 -1.90
C GLY A 155 19.57 -5.55 -0.55
N GLU A 156 20.08 -4.95 0.50
CA GLU A 156 19.65 -5.19 1.86
C GLU A 156 18.17 -4.77 1.96
N LEU A 157 17.29 -5.70 2.31
CA LEU A 157 15.90 -5.39 2.60
C LEU A 157 15.86 -4.48 3.81
N LYS A 158 15.13 -3.41 3.68
CA LYS A 158 14.77 -2.54 4.80
C LYS A 158 13.29 -2.68 5.05
N GLU A 159 12.93 -2.81 6.28
CA GLU A 159 11.56 -2.81 6.73
C GLU A 159 11.26 -1.55 7.50
N PHE A 160 10.05 -1.09 7.36
CA PHE A 160 9.57 0.15 7.96
C PHE A 160 8.25 -0.15 8.68
N ASN A 161 8.18 0.25 9.94
CA ASN A 161 6.91 0.29 10.65
C ASN A 161 6.06 1.43 10.06
N SER A 162 4.83 1.12 9.63
CA SER A 162 3.96 2.08 8.97
C SER A 162 3.65 3.31 9.85
N LEU A 163 3.52 3.13 11.16
CA LEU A 163 3.28 4.25 12.08
C LEU A 163 4.46 5.20 12.18
N ASN A 164 5.69 4.70 12.11
CA ASN A 164 6.89 5.55 12.17
C ASN A 164 7.03 6.42 10.93
N LEU A 165 6.42 6.02 9.81
CA LEU A 165 6.42 6.82 8.59
C LEU A 165 5.40 7.94 8.63
N VAL A 166 4.33 7.83 9.41
CA VAL A 166 3.34 8.90 9.55
C VAL A 166 4.01 10.14 10.15
N SER A 167 3.77 11.29 9.55
CA SER A 167 4.42 12.59 9.85
C SER A 167 5.88 12.70 9.43
N ALA A 168 6.48 11.68 8.79
CA ALA A 168 7.82 11.80 8.22
C ALA A 168 7.85 12.89 7.13
N ALA A 169 8.91 13.69 7.13
CA ALA A 169 9.13 14.68 6.09
C ALA A 169 9.40 13.99 4.74
N VAL A 170 8.81 14.54 3.68
CA VAL A 170 9.06 14.10 2.31
C VAL A 170 9.94 15.13 1.62
N GLU A 171 11.10 14.71 1.15
CA GLU A 171 12.03 15.54 0.39
C GLU A 171 12.07 15.13 -1.08
N ASN A 172 12.30 16.12 -1.94
CA ASN A 172 12.59 15.88 -3.34
C ASN A 172 14.08 15.57 -3.58
N SER A 173 14.45 15.32 -4.82
CA SER A 173 15.84 15.02 -5.24
C SER A 173 16.86 16.12 -4.89
N CYS A 174 16.40 17.36 -4.64
CA CYS A 174 17.25 18.48 -4.24
C CYS A 174 17.34 18.65 -2.71
N GLY A 175 16.72 17.78 -1.91
CA GLY A 175 16.69 17.87 -0.46
C GLY A 175 15.75 18.96 0.07
N LYS A 176 14.80 19.43 -0.76
CA LYS A 176 13.76 20.35 -0.33
C LYS A 176 12.58 19.57 0.23
N VAL A 177 12.12 19.91 1.42
CA VAL A 177 10.87 19.37 1.96
C VAL A 177 9.71 19.84 1.10
N ILE A 178 8.90 18.88 0.61
CA ILE A 178 7.79 19.10 -0.31
C ILE A 178 6.45 18.64 0.26
N GLY A 179 6.45 17.98 1.40
CA GLY A 179 5.25 17.50 2.07
C GLY A 179 5.59 16.64 3.28
N ILE A 180 4.56 15.98 3.78
CA ILE A 180 4.66 15.01 4.88
C ILE A 180 3.88 13.75 4.51
N VAL A 181 4.28 12.60 5.05
CA VAL A 181 3.47 11.39 5.00
C VAL A 181 2.28 11.58 5.95
N ASN A 182 1.07 11.69 5.40
CA ASN A 182 -0.15 11.85 6.18
C ASN A 182 -0.64 10.51 6.72
N GLU A 183 -0.58 9.47 5.90
CA GLU A 183 -0.99 8.12 6.25
C GLU A 183 -0.29 7.09 5.36
N VAL A 184 -0.33 5.84 5.76
CA VAL A 184 0.12 4.71 4.96
C VAL A 184 -1.07 3.82 4.68
N MET A 185 -1.35 3.57 3.41
CA MET A 185 -2.43 2.70 2.97
C MET A 185 -1.89 1.40 2.43
N VAL A 186 -2.63 0.33 2.61
CA VAL A 186 -2.29 -0.99 2.09
C VAL A 186 -3.50 -1.56 1.35
N ASP A 187 -3.29 -2.15 0.19
CA ASP A 187 -4.34 -2.87 -0.51
C ASP A 187 -4.54 -4.29 0.07
N PRO A 188 -5.63 -4.98 -0.25
CA PRO A 188 -5.89 -6.33 0.27
C PRO A 188 -4.89 -7.40 -0.19
N ASP A 189 -4.07 -7.11 -1.19
CA ASP A 189 -3.02 -7.98 -1.70
C ASP A 189 -1.63 -7.60 -1.12
N GLY A 190 -1.57 -6.64 -0.18
CA GLY A 190 -0.39 -6.30 0.58
C GLY A 190 0.48 -5.20 -0.04
N HIS A 191 0.02 -4.49 -1.07
CA HIS A 191 0.82 -3.40 -1.67
C HIS A 191 0.57 -2.09 -0.96
N ALA A 192 1.66 -1.43 -0.55
CA ALA A 192 1.61 -0.23 0.25
C ALA A 192 1.79 1.05 -0.57
N PHE A 193 1.11 2.10 -0.11
CA PHE A 193 1.16 3.46 -0.63
C PHE A 193 1.38 4.43 0.53
N ALA A 194 2.32 5.35 0.40
CA ALA A 194 2.38 6.48 1.29
C ALA A 194 1.46 7.59 0.76
N VAL A 195 0.56 8.09 1.56
CA VAL A 195 -0.27 9.23 1.23
C VAL A 195 0.48 10.49 1.65
N ILE A 196 0.95 11.24 0.67
CA ILE A 196 1.73 12.45 0.90
C ILE A 196 0.80 13.65 0.87
N ASN A 197 0.77 14.39 1.98
CA ASN A 197 0.11 15.68 2.03
C ASN A 197 1.11 16.75 1.55
N HIS A 198 0.73 17.45 0.48
CA HIS A 198 1.58 18.46 -0.18
C HIS A 198 0.77 19.59 -0.77
N GLY A 199 1.47 20.58 -1.34
CA GLY A 199 0.88 21.71 -2.03
C GLY A 199 0.82 22.97 -1.20
N ASP A 200 0.53 24.08 -1.88
CA ASP A 200 0.32 25.38 -1.24
C ASP A 200 -1.08 25.47 -0.66
N TYR A 201 -1.17 25.79 0.61
CA TYR A 201 -2.43 25.95 1.33
C TYR A 201 -3.37 26.97 0.67
N ASP A 202 -2.81 27.94 -0.04
CA ASP A 202 -3.57 28.99 -0.76
C ASP A 202 -4.30 28.46 -2.00
N ILE A 203 -3.79 27.38 -2.64
CA ILE A 203 -4.36 26.81 -3.88
C ILE A 203 -5.31 25.66 -3.56
N PHE A 204 -4.95 24.80 -2.62
CA PHE A 204 -5.69 23.58 -2.29
C PHE A 204 -6.49 23.66 -0.98
N GLY A 205 -6.49 24.81 -0.32
CA GLY A 205 -7.12 25.03 0.97
C GLY A 205 -6.20 24.74 2.16
N GLU A 206 -6.73 24.87 3.37
CA GLU A 206 -5.94 24.79 4.61
C GLU A 206 -5.26 23.44 4.85
N ASN A 207 -5.64 22.39 4.14
CA ASN A 207 -5.17 21.01 4.40
C ASN A 207 -4.25 20.45 3.32
N GLY A 208 -3.91 21.20 2.27
CA GLY A 208 -3.13 20.66 1.15
C GLY A 208 -3.86 19.56 0.38
N VAL A 209 -3.13 18.80 -0.43
CA VAL A 209 -3.63 17.67 -1.22
C VAL A 209 -3.00 16.36 -0.73
N ASN A 210 -3.82 15.34 -0.55
CA ASN A 210 -3.39 14.00 -0.18
C ASN A 210 -3.24 13.13 -1.43
N THR A 211 -2.01 12.79 -1.77
CA THR A 211 -1.66 12.03 -2.97
C THR A 211 -1.04 10.69 -2.60
N PRO A 212 -1.63 9.56 -3.03
CA PRO A 212 -1.04 8.26 -2.83
C PRO A 212 0.14 8.04 -3.77
N VAL A 213 1.26 7.63 -3.21
CA VAL A 213 2.51 7.34 -3.90
C VAL A 213 2.89 5.89 -3.62
N PRO A 214 3.07 5.04 -4.64
CA PRO A 214 3.54 3.68 -4.43
C PRO A 214 4.90 3.66 -3.74
N PHE A 215 5.12 2.73 -2.82
CA PHE A 215 6.39 2.63 -2.09
C PHE A 215 7.60 2.47 -3.01
N GLN A 216 7.44 1.87 -4.21
CA GLN A 216 8.47 1.73 -5.22
C GLN A 216 9.06 3.08 -5.68
N GLU A 217 8.29 4.17 -5.57
CA GLU A 217 8.73 5.54 -5.90
C GLU A 217 9.44 6.24 -4.76
N LEU A 218 9.50 5.62 -3.61
CA LEU A 218 10.08 6.19 -2.40
C LEU A 218 11.44 5.57 -2.10
N ARG A 219 12.28 6.35 -1.45
CA ARG A 219 13.46 5.89 -0.74
C ARG A 219 13.37 6.40 0.68
N ILE A 220 13.37 5.50 1.63
CA ILE A 220 13.29 5.83 3.05
C ILE A 220 14.67 5.70 3.67
N SER A 221 15.03 6.64 4.49
CA SER A 221 16.30 6.69 5.23
C SER A 221 16.07 7.24 6.63
N LYS A 222 17.08 7.17 7.47
CA LYS A 222 17.03 7.79 8.80
C LYS A 222 17.89 9.04 8.84
N THR A 223 17.39 10.06 9.50
CA THR A 223 18.18 11.25 9.89
C THR A 223 19.25 10.87 10.91
N LYS A 224 20.16 11.80 11.21
CA LYS A 224 21.17 11.60 12.26
C LYS A 224 20.55 11.38 13.64
N ASP A 225 19.36 11.90 13.85
CA ASP A 225 18.59 11.79 15.10
C ASP A 225 17.68 10.55 15.12
N GLY A 226 17.78 9.68 14.09
CA GLY A 226 17.06 8.40 14.00
C GLY A 226 15.63 8.50 13.49
N GLN A 227 15.15 9.69 13.10
CA GLN A 227 13.82 9.86 12.51
C GLN A 227 13.80 9.38 11.05
N ASP A 228 12.67 8.84 10.62
CA ASP A 228 12.48 8.46 9.24
C ASP A 228 12.30 9.71 8.35
N ILE A 229 12.95 9.70 7.22
CA ILE A 229 12.82 10.70 6.16
C ILE A 229 12.55 10.00 4.85
N VAL A 230 11.58 10.50 4.11
CA VAL A 230 11.12 9.93 2.85
C VAL A 230 11.61 10.79 1.69
N PHE A 231 12.28 10.17 0.72
CA PHE A 231 12.69 10.83 -0.50
C PHE A 231 11.81 10.36 -1.66
N LEU A 232 11.20 11.30 -2.34
CA LEU A 232 10.46 11.03 -3.56
C LEU A 232 11.44 11.00 -4.75
N LYS A 233 11.36 9.94 -5.57
CA LYS A 233 12.22 9.78 -6.76
C LYS A 233 11.86 10.77 -7.86
N THR A 234 10.60 11.16 -7.95
CA THR A 234 10.09 12.16 -8.90
C THR A 234 10.19 13.58 -8.33
N ASP A 235 10.03 14.59 -9.17
CA ASP A 235 10.01 15.99 -8.71
C ASP A 235 8.64 16.43 -8.16
N THR A 236 8.63 17.61 -7.55
CA THR A 236 7.43 18.17 -6.90
C THR A 236 6.32 18.48 -7.89
N GLU A 237 6.68 19.00 -9.08
CA GLU A 237 5.69 19.37 -10.13
C GLU A 237 4.93 18.13 -10.60
N HIS A 238 5.59 16.98 -10.61
CA HIS A 238 4.93 15.72 -10.96
C HIS A 238 3.86 15.35 -9.94
N LEU A 239 4.13 15.57 -8.65
CA LEU A 239 3.17 15.27 -7.57
C LEU A 239 1.87 16.09 -7.67
N ASP A 240 1.95 17.34 -8.13
CA ASP A 240 0.78 18.23 -8.28
C ASP A 240 -0.22 17.75 -9.34
N PHE A 241 0.20 16.91 -10.27
CA PHE A 241 -0.66 16.32 -11.31
C PHE A 241 -1.07 14.86 -11.01
N ALA A 242 -0.62 14.30 -9.91
CA ALA A 242 -0.91 12.92 -9.57
C ALA A 242 -2.40 12.71 -9.18
N PRO A 243 -2.94 11.51 -9.35
CA PRO A 243 -4.23 11.16 -8.79
C PRO A 243 -4.24 11.38 -7.28
N TYR A 244 -5.10 12.24 -6.80
CA TYR A 244 -5.19 12.56 -5.37
C TYR A 244 -6.42 11.92 -4.71
N LEU A 245 -6.36 11.77 -3.39
CA LEU A 245 -7.46 11.29 -2.59
C LEU A 245 -8.46 12.43 -2.35
N GLY A 246 -9.63 12.36 -3.00
CA GLY A 246 -10.74 13.25 -2.70
C GLY A 246 -11.43 12.84 -1.41
N TYR A 247 -11.89 13.80 -0.60
CA TYR A 247 -12.70 13.50 0.58
C TYR A 247 -14.20 13.51 0.22
N PRO A 248 -14.97 12.48 0.61
CA PRO A 248 -14.59 11.22 1.24
C PRO A 248 -13.98 10.25 0.23
N LEU A 249 -13.04 9.44 0.69
CA LEU A 249 -12.35 8.36 -0.05
C LEU A 249 -13.34 7.35 -0.64
N LYS A 250 -14.07 7.74 -1.68
CA LYS A 250 -15.01 6.84 -2.38
C LYS A 250 -14.40 6.15 -3.61
N THR A 251 -13.10 6.29 -3.82
CA THR A 251 -12.41 5.77 -5.00
C THR A 251 -11.71 4.44 -4.74
N ASN A 252 -12.33 3.58 -3.92
CA ASN A 252 -11.84 2.24 -3.69
C ASN A 252 -12.17 1.34 -4.90
N SER A 253 -11.40 1.49 -5.97
CA SER A 253 -11.54 0.65 -7.14
C SER A 253 -10.18 0.27 -7.70
N ARG A 254 -10.07 -0.94 -8.23
CA ARG A 254 -8.87 -1.38 -8.95
C ARG A 254 -8.50 -0.44 -10.10
N GLN A 255 -9.48 0.24 -10.70
CA GLN A 255 -9.24 1.21 -11.75
C GLN A 255 -8.53 2.48 -11.23
N TYR A 256 -8.91 2.95 -10.04
CA TYR A 256 -8.23 4.07 -9.41
C TYR A 256 -6.79 3.72 -9.04
N GLU A 257 -6.58 2.55 -8.45
CA GLU A 257 -5.23 2.05 -8.15
C GLU A 257 -4.39 1.92 -9.44
N ALA A 258 -4.98 1.39 -10.54
CA ALA A 258 -4.31 1.34 -11.82
C ALA A 258 -3.85 2.73 -12.29
N SER A 259 -4.70 3.75 -12.12
CA SER A 259 -4.35 5.13 -12.49
C SER A 259 -3.17 5.69 -11.68
N ILE A 260 -3.04 5.28 -10.42
CA ILE A 260 -1.87 5.65 -9.60
C ILE A 260 -0.61 5.00 -10.18
N TYR A 261 -0.61 3.69 -10.38
CA TYR A 261 0.54 2.99 -10.94
C TYR A 261 0.95 3.52 -12.32
N GLU A 262 -0.02 3.73 -13.20
CA GLU A 262 0.21 4.28 -14.54
C GLU A 262 0.82 5.68 -14.49
N PHE A 263 0.37 6.52 -13.56
CA PHE A 263 0.89 7.88 -13.39
C PHE A 263 2.39 7.86 -13.04
N TYR A 264 2.81 6.94 -12.15
CA TYR A 264 4.21 6.80 -11.77
C TYR A 264 5.01 5.91 -12.73
N GLY A 265 4.41 5.46 -13.85
CA GLY A 265 5.09 4.60 -14.83
C GLY A 265 5.42 3.20 -14.30
N ILE A 266 4.74 2.77 -13.25
CA ILE A 266 4.88 1.45 -12.66
C ILE A 266 3.83 0.53 -13.26
N GLN A 267 4.24 -0.66 -13.67
CA GLN A 267 3.28 -1.66 -14.13
C GLN A 267 2.53 -2.25 -12.93
N PRO A 268 1.18 -2.20 -12.93
CA PRO A 268 0.41 -2.81 -11.86
C PRO A 268 0.74 -4.30 -11.69
N TYR A 269 0.93 -4.75 -10.45
CA TYR A 269 1.40 -6.10 -10.13
C TYR A 269 0.47 -7.21 -10.68
N TRP A 270 -0.83 -6.98 -10.73
CA TRP A 270 -1.79 -7.95 -11.27
C TRP A 270 -1.72 -8.14 -12.78
N THR A 271 -0.97 -7.31 -13.47
CA THR A 271 -0.77 -7.45 -14.93
C THR A 271 0.50 -8.24 -15.27
N GLN A 272 1.40 -8.45 -14.31
CA GLN A 272 2.69 -9.10 -14.52
C GLN A 272 2.56 -10.63 -14.75
N GLY A 273 1.45 -11.25 -14.35
CA GLY A 273 1.18 -12.69 -14.51
C GLY A 273 0.49 -13.12 -15.81
N SER A 274 0.07 -12.18 -16.68
CA SER A 274 -0.68 -12.52 -17.92
C SER A 274 0.20 -12.79 -19.14
N GLY A 275 1.51 -12.86 -18.97
CA GLY A 275 2.51 -13.03 -20.04
C GLY A 275 2.89 -14.46 -20.40
N LEU A 276 2.18 -15.49 -19.99
CA LEU A 276 2.46 -16.88 -20.36
C LEU A 276 1.29 -17.49 -21.15
N SER A 277 1.29 -17.29 -22.43
CA SER A 277 1.15 -18.34 -23.48
C SER A 277 1.06 -17.71 -24.85
N LYS A 278 2.13 -17.75 -25.59
CA LYS A 278 2.12 -17.88 -27.05
C LYS A 278 2.97 -19.07 -27.41
#